data_9b42129714cbdbbd43b3d29f5c5ce2e2
#
_entry.id   9b42129714cbdbbd43b3d29f5c5ce2e2
#
_cell.length_a   1.000
_cell.length_b   1.000
_cell.length_c   1.000
_cell.angle_alpha   90.00
_cell.angle_beta   90.00
_cell.angle_gamma   90.00
#
_symmetry.space_group_name_H-M   'P 1'
#
loop_
_entity.id
_entity.type
_entity.pdbx_description
1 polymer ?
#
loop_
_entity_poly.entity_id
_entity_poly.type
_entity_poly.pdbx_seq_one_letter_code
_entity_poly.pdbx_strand_id
1 'polypeptide(L)'
;MKKTLNMSSGFTLLEVIFVIVIIGILAGVAIPKLAATRDDAEIAKAKSTIASVRAALSTERQLRVLRGDFTPITSLNADGAGAFTVFSLDGGVGGNPPVSRPVLGNTVPICAPGGRACWNAAAPVYTYILPISGNLVTFSIQDAGGTYSGQFRCTGNANDCRLLTQ
;
A
#
# COMPACT_ATOMS: atom_id res chain seq x y z
N MET A 1 -47.16 50.49 -9.84
CA MET A 1 -46.31 49.31 -9.59
C MET A 1 -46.13 48.56 -10.89
N LYS A 2 -44.91 48.61 -11.53
CA LYS A 2 -44.59 47.87 -12.75
C LYS A 2 -44.01 46.51 -12.33
N LYS A 3 -44.71 45.43 -12.64
CA LYS A 3 -44.28 44.05 -12.38
C LYS A 3 -43.36 43.64 -13.53
N THR A 4 -42.05 43.55 -13.27
CA THR A 4 -41.08 43.02 -14.19
C THR A 4 -41.25 41.53 -14.29
N LEU A 5 -41.70 41.04 -15.44
CA LEU A 5 -41.73 39.60 -15.76
C LEU A 5 -40.30 39.11 -16.00
N ASN A 6 -39.76 38.33 -15.08
CA ASN A 6 -38.54 37.58 -15.31
C ASN A 6 -38.83 36.49 -16.36
N MET A 7 -38.34 36.71 -17.58
CA MET A 7 -38.32 35.67 -18.61
C MET A 7 -37.23 34.65 -18.23
N SER A 8 -37.61 33.50 -17.68
CA SER A 8 -36.72 32.35 -17.53
C SER A 8 -36.49 31.78 -18.92
N SER A 9 -35.29 31.92 -19.47
CA SER A 9 -34.86 31.22 -20.67
C SER A 9 -34.71 29.75 -20.35
N GLY A 10 -35.55 28.89 -20.89
CA GLY A 10 -35.43 27.43 -20.83
C GLY A 10 -34.41 26.93 -21.88
N PHE A 11 -33.69 25.87 -21.58
CA PHE A 11 -32.81 25.19 -22.54
C PHE A 11 -33.61 24.62 -23.72
N THR A 12 -33.06 24.72 -24.91
CA THR A 12 -33.65 24.09 -26.09
C THR A 12 -33.34 22.61 -26.14
N LEU A 13 -34.23 21.79 -26.73
CA LEU A 13 -34.00 20.35 -26.91
C LEU A 13 -32.68 20.09 -27.69
N LEU A 14 -32.40 20.90 -28.69
CA LEU A 14 -31.19 20.81 -29.52
C LEU A 14 -29.91 21.02 -28.67
N GLU A 15 -29.92 21.99 -27.75
CA GLU A 15 -28.79 22.31 -26.89
C GLU A 15 -28.48 21.13 -25.92
N VAL A 16 -29.50 20.48 -25.39
CA VAL A 16 -29.34 19.29 -24.54
C VAL A 16 -28.77 18.11 -25.34
N ILE A 17 -29.27 17.85 -26.56
CA ILE A 17 -28.77 16.78 -27.42
C ILE A 17 -27.31 17.02 -27.78
N PHE A 18 -26.95 18.25 -28.13
CA PHE A 18 -25.57 18.61 -28.47
C PHE A 18 -24.61 18.36 -27.29
N VAL A 19 -25.01 18.77 -26.08
CA VAL A 19 -24.22 18.56 -24.86
C VAL A 19 -24.00 17.07 -24.55
N ILE A 20 -25.06 16.25 -24.62
CA ILE A 20 -24.91 14.81 -24.32
C ILE A 20 -24.04 14.09 -25.36
N VAL A 21 -24.06 14.50 -26.63
CA VAL A 21 -23.18 13.95 -27.67
C VAL A 21 -21.72 14.30 -27.38
N ILE A 22 -21.42 15.55 -27.04
CA ILE A 22 -20.05 15.98 -26.70
C ILE A 22 -19.55 15.21 -25.45
N ILE A 23 -20.37 15.14 -24.39
CA ILE A 23 -20.00 14.40 -23.17
C ILE A 23 -19.78 12.92 -23.50
N GLY A 24 -20.60 12.31 -24.36
CA GLY A 24 -20.45 10.92 -24.79
C GLY A 24 -19.11 10.66 -25.48
N ILE A 25 -18.70 11.54 -26.39
CA ILE A 25 -17.39 11.42 -27.07
C ILE A 25 -16.23 11.60 -26.09
N LEU A 26 -16.29 12.59 -25.21
CA LEU A 26 -15.26 12.84 -24.20
C LEU A 26 -15.16 11.68 -23.19
N ALA A 27 -16.28 11.16 -22.75
CA ALA A 27 -16.33 10.02 -21.83
C ALA A 27 -15.71 8.76 -22.44
N GLY A 28 -15.94 8.50 -23.74
CA GLY A 28 -15.38 7.37 -24.47
C GLY A 28 -13.85 7.33 -24.46
N VAL A 29 -13.19 8.50 -24.40
CA VAL A 29 -11.71 8.60 -24.31
C VAL A 29 -11.22 8.65 -22.86
N ALA A 30 -11.97 9.30 -21.96
CA ALA A 30 -11.53 9.53 -20.57
C ALA A 30 -11.58 8.27 -19.72
N ILE A 31 -12.60 7.43 -19.89
CA ILE A 31 -12.79 6.21 -19.04
C ILE A 31 -11.61 5.24 -19.13
N PRO A 32 -11.12 4.79 -20.31
CA PRO A 32 -9.99 3.87 -20.38
C PRO A 32 -8.69 4.47 -19.84
N LYS A 33 -8.50 5.78 -20.00
CA LYS A 33 -7.32 6.47 -19.48
C LYS A 33 -7.30 6.54 -17.95
N LEU A 34 -8.47 6.75 -17.32
CA LEU A 34 -8.60 6.77 -15.87
C LEU A 34 -8.36 5.38 -15.25
N ALA A 35 -8.75 4.30 -15.92
CA ALA A 35 -8.48 2.95 -15.44
C ALA A 35 -6.98 2.66 -15.35
N ALA A 36 -6.20 3.01 -16.38
CA ALA A 36 -4.74 2.84 -16.38
C ALA A 36 -4.04 3.65 -15.28
N THR A 37 -4.45 4.90 -15.06
CA THR A 37 -3.84 5.76 -14.02
C THR A 37 -4.13 5.28 -12.61
N ARG A 38 -5.25 4.59 -12.38
CA ARG A 38 -5.57 4.00 -11.09
C ARG A 38 -4.58 2.88 -10.71
N ASP A 39 -4.26 2.02 -11.63
CA ASP A 39 -3.32 0.92 -11.40
C ASP A 39 -1.91 1.43 -11.10
N ASP A 40 -1.46 2.46 -11.82
CA ASP A 40 -0.19 3.13 -11.54
C ASP A 40 -0.16 3.78 -10.15
N ALA A 41 -1.28 4.36 -9.71
CA ALA A 41 -1.40 4.94 -8.37
C ALA A 41 -1.31 3.87 -7.26
N GLU A 42 -1.90 2.69 -7.46
CA GLU A 42 -1.80 1.58 -6.50
C GLU A 42 -0.36 1.01 -6.43
N ILE A 43 0.35 0.94 -7.57
CA ILE A 43 1.77 0.57 -7.60
C ILE A 43 2.62 1.62 -6.86
N ALA A 44 2.38 2.91 -7.08
CA ALA A 44 3.09 3.98 -6.39
C ALA A 44 2.86 3.94 -4.87
N LYS A 45 1.63 3.65 -4.44
CA LYS A 45 1.28 3.45 -3.04
C LYS A 45 2.02 2.25 -2.43
N ALA A 46 2.10 1.14 -3.15
CA ALA A 46 2.87 -0.03 -2.71
C ALA A 46 4.36 0.28 -2.56
N LYS A 47 4.96 1.01 -3.51
CA LYS A 47 6.35 1.49 -3.40
C LYS A 47 6.57 2.35 -2.15
N SER A 48 5.68 3.30 -1.90
CA SER A 48 5.73 4.14 -0.71
C SER A 48 5.63 3.32 0.58
N THR A 49 4.74 2.32 0.61
CA THR A 49 4.61 1.39 1.75
C THR A 49 5.91 0.62 1.98
N ILE A 50 6.53 0.06 0.92
CA ILE A 50 7.80 -0.66 1.02
C ILE A 50 8.91 0.24 1.57
N ALA A 51 9.02 1.48 1.07
CA ALA A 51 9.99 2.45 1.55
C ALA A 51 9.79 2.77 3.03
N SER A 52 8.55 2.99 3.46
CA SER A 52 8.20 3.26 4.86
C SER A 52 8.51 2.07 5.77
N VAL A 53 8.20 0.85 5.35
CA VAL A 53 8.53 -0.39 6.09
C VAL A 53 10.04 -0.54 6.25
N ARG A 54 10.82 -0.30 5.18
CA ARG A 54 12.29 -0.35 5.25
C ARG A 54 12.86 0.69 6.22
N ALA A 55 12.34 1.91 6.19
CA ALA A 55 12.75 2.97 7.12
C ALA A 55 12.40 2.61 8.58
N ALA A 56 11.18 2.13 8.82
CA ALA A 56 10.73 1.71 10.13
C ALA A 56 11.58 0.54 10.68
N LEU A 57 11.88 -0.45 9.84
CA LEU A 57 12.71 -1.60 10.21
C LEU A 57 14.14 -1.17 10.58
N SER A 58 14.73 -0.25 9.81
CA SER A 58 16.05 0.33 10.10
C SER A 58 16.04 1.07 11.44
N THR A 59 15.04 1.91 11.68
CA THR A 59 14.88 2.67 12.93
C THR A 59 14.70 1.74 14.13
N GLU A 60 13.82 0.75 14.02
CA GLU A 60 13.60 -0.23 15.09
C GLU A 60 14.89 -1.01 15.41
N ARG A 61 15.63 -1.42 14.39
CA ARG A 61 16.93 -2.09 14.59
C ARG A 61 17.92 -1.22 15.34
N GLN A 62 18.04 0.05 14.97
CA GLN A 62 18.92 1.01 15.66
C GLN A 62 18.51 1.21 17.12
N LEU A 63 17.21 1.36 17.39
CA LEU A 63 16.69 1.50 18.74
C LEU A 63 16.99 0.28 19.62
N ARG A 64 16.85 -0.93 19.08
CA ARG A 64 17.20 -2.17 19.79
C ARG A 64 18.70 -2.20 20.13
N VAL A 65 19.56 -1.94 19.16
CA VAL A 65 21.02 -1.94 19.35
C VAL A 65 21.44 -0.90 20.38
N LEU A 66 20.87 0.32 20.37
CA LEU A 66 21.15 1.36 21.36
C LEU A 66 20.76 0.97 22.80
N ARG A 67 19.81 0.05 22.94
CA ARG A 67 19.39 -0.50 24.24
C ARG A 67 20.19 -1.73 24.64
N GLY A 68 21.11 -2.21 23.78
CA GLY A 68 21.85 -3.45 23.98
C GLY A 68 21.00 -4.71 23.65
N ASP A 69 19.89 -4.56 22.94
CA ASP A 69 19.07 -5.67 22.48
C ASP A 69 19.48 -6.07 21.06
N PHE A 70 19.96 -7.30 20.92
CA PHE A 70 20.38 -7.88 19.64
C PHE A 70 19.38 -8.91 19.12
N THR A 71 18.20 -9.04 19.73
CA THR A 71 17.18 -9.97 19.25
C THR A 71 16.73 -9.60 17.83
N PRO A 72 16.62 -10.59 16.93
CA PRO A 72 16.20 -10.34 15.57
C PRO A 72 14.73 -9.92 15.51
N ILE A 73 14.40 -9.06 14.54
CA ILE A 73 13.01 -8.74 14.23
C ILE A 73 12.45 -9.88 13.37
N THR A 74 11.50 -10.64 13.92
CA THR A 74 10.98 -11.86 13.30
C THR A 74 9.61 -11.67 12.65
N SER A 75 8.91 -10.57 12.97
CA SER A 75 7.60 -10.25 12.39
C SER A 75 7.39 -8.74 12.29
N LEU A 76 6.61 -8.34 11.28
CA LEU A 76 6.11 -6.98 11.06
C LEU A 76 4.58 -6.89 11.27
N ASN A 77 3.96 -7.98 11.72
CA ASN A 77 2.54 -8.10 12.03
C ASN A 77 2.32 -9.06 13.21
N ALA A 78 3.04 -8.85 14.29
CA ALA A 78 3.05 -9.75 15.44
C ALA A 78 1.68 -9.89 16.14
N ASP A 79 0.78 -8.93 15.96
CA ASP A 79 -0.60 -8.95 16.44
C ASP A 79 -1.59 -9.66 15.49
N GLY A 80 -1.15 -9.98 14.27
CA GLY A 80 -2.02 -10.60 13.24
C GLY A 80 -3.16 -9.72 12.71
N ALA A 81 -3.23 -8.45 13.14
CA ALA A 81 -4.36 -7.56 12.80
C ALA A 81 -4.32 -7.01 11.36
N GLY A 82 -3.18 -7.07 10.69
CA GLY A 82 -3.01 -6.54 9.33
C GLY A 82 -1.60 -6.76 8.80
N ALA A 83 -1.27 -6.13 7.68
CA ALA A 83 0.09 -6.07 7.20
C ALA A 83 0.82 -4.89 7.86
N PHE A 84 2.03 -5.10 8.33
CA PHE A 84 2.91 -4.07 8.88
C PHE A 84 2.32 -3.30 10.08
N THR A 85 1.70 -4.01 11.01
CA THR A 85 1.08 -3.43 12.22
C THR A 85 2.08 -3.18 13.32
N VAL A 86 2.66 -4.24 13.87
CA VAL A 86 3.62 -4.18 14.97
C VAL A 86 4.80 -5.11 14.75
N PHE A 87 5.97 -4.69 15.21
CA PHE A 87 7.16 -5.54 15.24
C PHE A 87 6.99 -6.69 16.24
N SER A 88 7.72 -7.78 16.01
CA SER A 88 7.94 -8.79 17.06
C SER A 88 8.50 -8.15 18.32
N LEU A 89 8.16 -8.72 19.48
CA LEU A 89 8.69 -8.28 20.76
C LEU A 89 10.22 -8.15 20.73
N ASP A 90 10.75 -7.12 21.35
CA ASP A 90 12.18 -7.03 21.66
C ASP A 90 12.54 -7.97 22.82
N GLY A 91 13.84 -8.18 23.07
CA GLY A 91 14.31 -9.12 24.09
C GLY A 91 14.13 -8.66 25.54
N GLY A 92 13.66 -7.42 25.75
CA GLY A 92 13.59 -6.80 27.07
C GLY A 92 14.96 -6.70 27.73
N VAL A 93 15.55 -5.52 27.79
CA VAL A 93 16.92 -5.30 28.30
C VAL A 93 16.91 -4.34 29.48
N GLY A 94 17.82 -4.54 30.42
CA GLY A 94 18.00 -3.64 31.55
C GLY A 94 16.86 -3.68 32.58
N GLY A 95 16.17 -4.82 32.72
CA GLY A 95 15.05 -4.99 33.64
C GLY A 95 13.70 -4.47 33.12
N ASN A 96 13.66 -3.96 31.86
CA ASN A 96 12.41 -3.60 31.22
C ASN A 96 11.77 -4.81 30.54
N PRO A 97 10.43 -4.93 30.58
CA PRO A 97 9.72 -6.01 29.89
C PRO A 97 9.87 -5.88 28.36
N PRO A 98 9.73 -6.99 27.62
CA PRO A 98 9.67 -6.97 26.16
C PRO A 98 8.57 -6.04 25.66
N VAL A 99 8.86 -5.27 24.61
CA VAL A 99 7.94 -4.27 24.04
C VAL A 99 7.76 -4.54 22.56
N SER A 100 6.52 -4.43 22.08
CA SER A 100 6.17 -4.39 20.66
C SER A 100 5.84 -2.96 20.27
N ARG A 101 6.43 -2.51 19.16
CA ARG A 101 6.23 -1.16 18.64
C ARG A 101 5.54 -1.20 17.27
N PRO A 102 4.76 -0.16 16.91
CA PRO A 102 4.11 -0.10 15.60
C PRO A 102 5.16 -0.01 14.48
N VAL A 103 4.91 -0.72 13.38
CA VAL A 103 5.73 -0.66 12.15
C VAL A 103 5.41 0.60 11.38
N LEU A 104 4.13 0.85 11.15
CA LEU A 104 3.62 2.04 10.45
C LEU A 104 2.60 2.77 11.33
N GLY A 105 2.48 4.08 11.13
CA GLY A 105 1.48 4.90 11.82
C GLY A 105 0.04 4.57 11.40
N ASN A 106 -0.14 4.07 10.18
CA ASN A 106 -1.42 3.60 9.65
C ASN A 106 -1.29 2.14 9.27
N THR A 107 -2.28 1.33 9.68
CA THR A 107 -2.35 -0.08 9.30
C THR A 107 -2.65 -0.22 7.81
N VAL A 108 -1.93 -1.12 7.16
CA VAL A 108 -2.21 -1.50 5.77
C VAL A 108 -3.13 -2.71 5.79
N PRO A 109 -4.32 -2.63 5.19
CA PRO A 109 -5.27 -3.73 5.20
C PRO A 109 -4.75 -4.93 4.40
N ILE A 110 -5.05 -6.12 4.90
CA ILE A 110 -4.81 -7.38 4.19
C ILE A 110 -5.86 -7.61 3.11
N CYS A 111 -5.50 -8.42 2.11
CA CYS A 111 -6.41 -8.74 1.02
C CYS A 111 -7.62 -9.56 1.50
N ALA A 112 -8.79 -9.19 1.02
CA ALA A 112 -9.92 -10.10 0.98
C ALA A 112 -9.67 -11.20 -0.09
N PRO A 113 -10.32 -12.37 0.00
CA PRO A 113 -10.22 -13.42 -1.02
C PRO A 113 -10.47 -12.87 -2.43
N GLY A 114 -9.52 -13.11 -3.35
CA GLY A 114 -9.59 -12.58 -4.73
C GLY A 114 -9.27 -11.10 -4.90
N GLY A 115 -8.88 -10.39 -3.83
CA GLY A 115 -8.49 -8.98 -3.87
C GLY A 115 -7.19 -8.75 -4.65
N ARG A 116 -7.05 -7.54 -5.20
CA ARG A 116 -5.84 -7.06 -5.88
C ARG A 116 -5.40 -5.73 -5.29
N ALA A 117 -4.17 -5.30 -5.58
CA ALA A 117 -3.60 -4.07 -5.05
C ALA A 117 -3.57 -4.02 -3.50
N CYS A 118 -3.27 -5.15 -2.87
CA CYS A 118 -3.31 -5.31 -1.42
C CYS A 118 -2.23 -6.28 -0.94
N TRP A 119 -2.04 -6.35 0.39
CA TRP A 119 -1.02 -7.16 1.02
C TRP A 119 -1.59 -8.40 1.69
N ASN A 120 -0.88 -9.52 1.59
CA ASN A 120 -1.03 -10.67 2.46
C ASN A 120 0.16 -10.72 3.40
N ALA A 121 -0.10 -10.91 4.68
CA ALA A 121 0.91 -10.92 5.73
C ALA A 121 0.92 -12.27 6.44
N ALA A 122 1.99 -13.01 6.26
CA ALA A 122 2.28 -14.25 6.97
C ALA A 122 3.78 -14.24 7.32
N ALA A 123 4.13 -13.74 8.51
CA ALA A 123 5.53 -13.64 8.91
C ALA A 123 6.28 -14.96 8.72
N PRO A 124 7.49 -14.97 8.22
CA PRO A 124 8.34 -13.82 7.86
C PRO A 124 8.14 -13.29 6.43
N VAL A 125 7.09 -13.74 5.74
CA VAL A 125 6.83 -13.48 4.32
C VAL A 125 5.64 -12.55 4.17
N TYR A 126 5.76 -11.58 3.28
CA TYR A 126 4.74 -10.57 2.98
C TYR A 126 4.59 -10.48 1.47
N THR A 127 3.37 -10.61 0.98
CA THR A 127 3.11 -10.70 -0.46
C THR A 127 2.18 -9.57 -0.89
N TYR A 128 2.57 -8.83 -1.92
CA TYR A 128 1.72 -7.85 -2.59
C TYR A 128 1.13 -8.45 -3.86
N ILE A 129 -0.17 -8.25 -4.07
CA ILE A 129 -0.87 -8.70 -5.28
C ILE A 129 -0.96 -7.51 -6.24
N LEU A 130 -0.31 -7.65 -7.41
CA LEU A 130 -0.29 -6.59 -8.43
C LEU A 130 -1.70 -6.31 -8.97
N PRO A 131 -2.07 -5.02 -9.20
CA PRO A 131 -3.40 -4.64 -9.66
C PRO A 131 -3.74 -5.18 -11.04
N ILE A 132 -2.81 -5.11 -12.00
CA ILE A 132 -3.03 -5.47 -13.42
C ILE A 132 -2.95 -6.98 -13.62
N SER A 133 -1.80 -7.56 -13.33
CA SER A 133 -1.52 -8.97 -13.62
C SER A 133 -2.10 -9.94 -12.58
N GLY A 134 -2.30 -9.47 -11.33
CA GLY A 134 -2.61 -10.33 -10.20
C GLY A 134 -1.43 -11.18 -9.73
N ASN A 135 -0.22 -10.92 -10.26
CA ASN A 135 0.99 -11.62 -9.85
C ASN A 135 1.32 -11.32 -8.39
N LEU A 136 1.91 -12.31 -7.73
CA LEU A 136 2.33 -12.23 -6.34
C LEU A 136 3.77 -11.75 -6.27
N VAL A 137 4.00 -10.60 -5.66
CA VAL A 137 5.34 -10.08 -5.37
C VAL A 137 5.66 -10.33 -3.92
N THR A 138 6.60 -11.21 -3.67
CA THR A 138 6.94 -11.69 -2.33
C THR A 138 8.11 -10.91 -1.74
N PHE A 139 7.96 -10.50 -0.49
CA PHE A 139 8.99 -9.87 0.32
C PHE A 139 9.23 -10.70 1.58
N SER A 140 10.48 -10.71 2.05
CA SER A 140 10.85 -11.39 3.29
C SER A 140 11.77 -10.52 4.14
N ILE A 141 11.70 -10.72 5.46
CA ILE A 141 12.66 -10.19 6.44
C ILE A 141 13.75 -11.21 6.76
N GLN A 142 13.61 -12.45 6.27
CA GLN A 142 14.67 -13.47 6.29
C GLN A 142 15.44 -13.48 4.98
N ASP A 143 16.73 -13.82 5.04
CA ASP A 143 17.51 -14.16 3.87
C ASP A 143 17.26 -15.62 3.40
N ALA A 144 17.94 -16.03 2.30
CA ALA A 144 17.79 -17.36 1.75
C ALA A 144 18.25 -18.49 2.70
N GLY A 145 19.07 -18.17 3.71
CA GLY A 145 19.52 -19.10 4.74
C GLY A 145 18.62 -19.17 5.96
N GLY A 146 17.49 -18.46 5.95
CA GLY A 146 16.55 -18.40 7.08
C GLY A 146 16.96 -17.46 8.21
N THR A 147 18.02 -16.66 8.02
CA THR A 147 18.50 -15.70 9.02
C THR A 147 17.73 -14.37 8.91
N TYR A 148 17.35 -13.80 10.03
CA TYR A 148 16.71 -12.49 10.09
C TYR A 148 17.74 -11.38 9.93
N SER A 149 17.87 -10.86 8.70
CA SER A 149 18.90 -9.86 8.35
C SER A 149 18.54 -8.41 8.75
N GLY A 150 17.31 -8.18 9.22
CA GLY A 150 16.80 -6.84 9.47
C GLY A 150 16.57 -6.03 8.19
N GLN A 151 16.40 -6.69 7.06
CA GLN A 151 16.15 -6.08 5.76
C GLN A 151 14.86 -6.62 5.16
N PHE A 152 14.05 -5.73 4.61
CA PHE A 152 12.85 -6.09 3.88
C PHE A 152 13.18 -6.22 2.39
N ARG A 153 13.41 -7.46 1.95
CA ARG A 153 13.90 -7.78 0.60
C ARG A 153 12.80 -8.40 -0.24
N CYS A 154 12.79 -8.07 -1.53
CA CYS A 154 11.98 -8.79 -2.50
C CYS A 154 12.65 -10.12 -2.83
N THR A 155 11.90 -11.21 -2.69
CA THR A 155 12.35 -12.59 -2.93
C THR A 155 11.59 -13.26 -4.07
N GLY A 156 10.65 -12.54 -4.71
CA GLY A 156 9.85 -13.00 -5.84
C GLY A 156 10.55 -12.89 -7.19
N ASN A 157 9.76 -12.87 -8.26
CA ASN A 157 10.25 -12.71 -9.63
C ASN A 157 11.00 -11.36 -9.79
N ALA A 158 12.15 -11.39 -10.49
CA ALA A 158 13.02 -10.22 -10.63
C ALA A 158 12.32 -9.04 -11.34
N ASN A 159 11.47 -9.29 -12.33
CA ASN A 159 10.75 -8.25 -13.06
C ASN A 159 9.68 -7.58 -12.18
N ASP A 160 8.92 -8.39 -11.43
CA ASP A 160 7.91 -7.91 -10.52
C ASP A 160 8.54 -7.18 -9.32
N CYS A 161 9.71 -7.65 -8.85
CA CYS A 161 10.51 -6.95 -7.84
C CYS A 161 10.96 -5.56 -8.31
N ARG A 162 11.44 -5.43 -9.54
CA ARG A 162 11.85 -4.12 -10.11
C ARG A 162 10.69 -3.16 -10.16
N LEU A 163 9.51 -3.63 -10.53
CA LEU A 163 8.30 -2.81 -10.59
C LEU A 163 7.99 -2.13 -9.26
N LEU A 164 8.29 -2.77 -8.13
CA LEU A 164 7.97 -2.24 -6.79
C LEU A 164 9.18 -1.65 -6.04
N THR A 165 10.42 -1.85 -6.51
CA THR A 165 11.63 -1.44 -5.77
C THR A 165 12.49 -0.41 -6.51
N GLN A 166 12.19 -0.11 -7.73
CA GLN A 166 12.76 0.95 -8.58
C GLN A 166 11.69 1.96 -8.94
#